data_1a6d3f05fbbba428165c97642eb010e2
#
_entry.id   1a6d3f05fbbba428165c97642eb010e2
#
_cell.length_a   1.000
_cell.length_b   1.000
_cell.length_c   1.000
_cell.angle_alpha   90.00
_cell.angle_beta   90.00
_cell.angle_gamma   90.00
#
_symmetry.space_group_name_H-M   'P 1'
#
loop_
_entity.id
_entity.type
_entity.pdbx_description
1 polymer ?
#
loop_
_entity_poly.entity_id
_entity_poly.type
_entity_poly.pdbx_seq_one_letter_code
_entity_poly.pdbx_strand_id
1 'polypeptide(L)'
;MEDPKCHGKSYNKWLGDQAKPSNREHLRVALDAALAQKPANFEALLKLLRDAGYEIKPGEIPALRGKNQKRFIRLDTLGSGYSEAELRAVLSGEKTHKTRNKIIRPMPEKQVNLLVDIQAKLRAGKGVSYERWAKVFNLKQMAQTVNYLTEHRLLEYDTLAAKTASATARYTELSTQIKAAEKRMAEISVLKMQIINYAKTRDTYVTYRKAGYSKKFLLEHESDILLHKAAKKSFDELGVKKLPTVKSLQAEYAALLLEKKAAYADYHKARDEMKELLTVKANVDHLLVADRREAKKGKEHEQR
;
A
#
# COMPACT_ATOMS: atom_id res chain seq x y z
N MET A 1 46.59 -6.73 -10.03
CA MET A 1 45.14 -6.98 -9.98
C MET A 1 44.55 -6.02 -9.00
N GLU A 2 43.88 -4.98 -9.48
CA GLU A 2 43.22 -4.00 -8.61
C GLU A 2 41.95 -4.65 -8.00
N ASP A 3 41.85 -4.53 -6.67
CA ASP A 3 40.63 -4.99 -5.96
C ASP A 3 39.40 -4.29 -6.50
N PRO A 4 38.32 -5.01 -6.81
CA PRO A 4 37.10 -4.40 -7.30
C PRO A 4 36.55 -3.43 -6.24
N LYS A 5 36.47 -2.15 -6.57
CA LYS A 5 35.89 -1.11 -5.73
C LYS A 5 34.52 -1.54 -5.26
N CYS A 6 34.36 -1.66 -3.95
CA CYS A 6 33.11 -2.02 -3.30
C CYS A 6 32.03 -0.98 -3.64
N HIS A 7 31.16 -1.28 -4.58
CA HIS A 7 30.09 -0.42 -5.04
C HIS A 7 28.87 -0.53 -4.11
N GLY A 8 28.77 0.43 -3.19
CA GLY A 8 27.56 0.71 -2.45
C GLY A 8 27.40 -0.04 -1.13
N LYS A 9 26.62 0.55 -0.25
CA LYS A 9 26.21 -0.08 1.02
C LYS A 9 25.16 -1.17 0.74
N SER A 10 25.21 -2.31 1.45
CA SER A 10 24.14 -3.29 1.36
C SER A 10 22.81 -2.64 1.75
N TYR A 11 21.71 -3.08 1.14
CA TYR A 11 20.35 -2.56 1.40
C TYR A 11 19.99 -2.54 2.90
N ASN A 12 20.39 -3.56 3.65
CA ASN A 12 20.17 -3.62 5.10
C ASN A 12 20.98 -2.57 5.88
N LYS A 13 22.19 -2.24 5.41
CA LYS A 13 23.00 -1.18 6.02
C LYS A 13 22.44 0.19 5.68
N TRP A 14 21.92 0.36 4.47
CA TRP A 14 21.20 1.55 4.05
C TRP A 14 19.90 1.75 4.85
N LEU A 15 19.12 0.71 5.09
CA LEU A 15 17.93 0.73 5.96
C LEU A 15 18.29 1.05 7.41
N GLY A 16 19.37 0.48 7.94
CA GLY A 16 19.86 0.80 9.29
C GLY A 16 20.35 2.25 9.42
N ASP A 17 21.02 2.78 8.38
CA ASP A 17 21.45 4.18 8.32
C ASP A 17 20.26 5.15 8.19
N GLN A 18 19.13 4.71 7.60
CA GLN A 18 17.89 5.49 7.52
C GLN A 18 17.13 5.55 8.85
N ALA A 19 17.31 4.56 9.71
CA ALA A 19 16.71 4.56 11.06
C ALA A 19 17.41 5.57 12.00
N LYS A 20 18.66 5.98 11.71
CA LYS A 20 19.37 7.02 12.45
C LYS A 20 18.93 8.39 11.91
N PRO A 21 18.62 9.35 12.79
CA PRO A 21 18.29 10.69 12.36
C PRO A 21 19.45 11.27 11.55
N SER A 22 19.15 11.82 10.39
CA SER A 22 20.16 12.43 9.52
C SER A 22 20.73 13.69 10.17
N ASN A 23 21.92 14.13 9.74
CA ASN A 23 22.50 15.38 10.22
C ASN A 23 21.56 16.58 10.01
N ARG A 24 20.76 16.57 8.95
CA ARG A 24 19.74 17.60 8.70
C ARG A 24 18.61 17.51 9.73
N GLU A 25 18.23 16.33 10.15
CA GLU A 25 17.20 16.12 11.17
C GLU A 25 17.68 16.60 12.54
N HIS A 26 18.92 16.30 12.92
CA HIS A 26 19.52 16.84 14.14
C HIS A 26 19.51 18.36 14.17
N LEU A 27 19.84 19.00 13.03
CA LEU A 27 19.82 20.47 12.93
C LEU A 27 18.39 21.03 13.02
N ARG A 28 17.40 20.38 12.44
CA ARG A 28 15.99 20.80 12.57
C ARG A 28 15.51 20.72 14.02
N VAL A 29 15.78 19.59 14.68
CA VAL A 29 15.43 19.41 16.09
C VAL A 29 16.10 20.49 16.97
N ALA A 30 17.36 20.80 16.70
CA ALA A 30 18.07 21.86 17.45
C ALA A 30 17.48 23.24 17.18
N LEU A 31 17.13 23.55 15.94
CA LEU A 31 16.44 24.80 15.56
C LEU A 31 15.07 24.90 16.21
N ASP A 32 14.29 23.84 16.18
CA ASP A 32 12.96 23.77 16.81
C ASP A 32 13.07 24.01 18.32
N ALA A 33 14.04 23.37 18.98
CA ALA A 33 14.30 23.54 20.42
C ALA A 33 14.78 24.97 20.76
N ALA A 34 15.59 25.60 19.91
CA ALA A 34 16.02 26.98 20.09
C ALA A 34 14.87 27.99 19.85
N LEU A 35 14.00 27.76 18.86
CA LEU A 35 12.80 28.55 18.60
C LEU A 35 11.78 28.44 19.74
N ALA A 36 11.65 27.27 20.38
CA ALA A 36 10.77 27.08 21.52
C ALA A 36 11.15 27.96 22.74
N GLN A 37 12.40 28.42 22.83
CA GLN A 37 12.87 29.36 23.85
C GLN A 37 12.51 30.82 23.53
N LYS A 38 11.84 31.10 22.41
CA LYS A 38 11.38 32.41 21.96
C LYS A 38 12.48 33.48 21.96
N PRO A 39 13.60 33.27 21.23
CA PRO A 39 14.65 34.26 21.15
C PRO A 39 14.14 35.58 20.55
N ALA A 40 14.65 36.71 21.03
CA ALA A 40 14.17 38.03 20.66
C ALA A 40 14.48 38.40 19.20
N ASN A 41 15.55 37.85 18.63
CA ASN A 41 15.98 38.10 17.24
C ASN A 41 16.77 36.91 16.69
N PHE A 42 17.10 36.99 15.38
CA PHE A 42 17.84 35.93 14.70
C PHE A 42 19.25 35.71 15.26
N GLU A 43 19.93 36.76 15.74
CA GLU A 43 21.24 36.62 16.36
C GLU A 43 21.17 35.89 17.70
N ALA A 44 20.13 36.15 18.50
CA ALA A 44 19.88 35.42 19.74
C ALA A 44 19.60 33.94 19.45
N LEU A 45 18.87 33.60 18.38
CA LEU A 45 18.68 32.24 17.91
C LEU A 45 20.02 31.56 17.57
N LEU A 46 20.89 32.27 16.81
CA LEU A 46 22.19 31.73 16.46
C LEU A 46 23.07 31.56 17.70
N LYS A 47 22.97 32.45 18.71
CA LYS A 47 23.70 32.32 19.98
C LYS A 47 23.26 31.05 20.72
N LEU A 48 21.97 30.79 20.84
CA LEU A 48 21.44 29.56 21.46
C LEU A 48 21.96 28.30 20.77
N LEU A 49 22.08 28.33 19.43
CA LEU A 49 22.64 27.20 18.68
C LEU A 49 24.14 27.02 18.93
N ARG A 50 24.93 28.11 19.11
CA ARG A 50 26.33 28.02 19.52
C ARG A 50 26.48 27.44 20.91
N ASP A 51 25.66 27.89 21.83
CA ASP A 51 25.63 27.37 23.21
C ASP A 51 25.25 25.88 23.25
N ALA A 52 24.41 25.42 22.32
CA ALA A 52 24.08 24.02 22.10
C ALA A 52 25.18 23.21 21.38
N GLY A 53 26.32 23.82 21.08
CA GLY A 53 27.51 23.17 20.48
C GLY A 53 27.51 23.08 18.97
N TYR A 54 26.74 23.91 18.28
CA TYR A 54 26.76 24.00 16.83
C TYR A 54 27.73 25.13 16.37
N GLU A 55 28.55 24.82 15.38
CA GLU A 55 29.37 25.82 14.72
C GLU A 55 28.57 26.53 13.63
N ILE A 56 28.71 27.85 13.56
CA ILE A 56 28.00 28.68 12.59
C ILE A 56 29.00 29.36 11.67
N LYS A 57 28.86 29.10 10.37
CA LYS A 57 29.59 29.82 9.33
C LYS A 57 28.70 30.96 8.83
N PRO A 58 29.13 32.23 9.06
CA PRO A 58 28.41 33.37 8.53
C PRO A 58 28.58 33.45 7.00
N GLY A 59 27.62 34.02 6.30
CA GLY A 59 27.59 34.22 4.86
C GLY A 59 26.22 34.70 4.44
N GLU A 60 26.02 34.91 3.15
CA GLU A 60 24.73 35.30 2.58
C GLU A 60 23.58 34.32 3.01
N ILE A 61 23.94 33.05 3.13
CA ILE A 61 23.08 32.00 3.72
C ILE A 61 23.85 31.35 4.85
N PRO A 62 23.45 31.52 6.12
CA PRO A 62 24.12 30.91 7.25
C PRO A 62 24.14 29.39 7.14
N ALA A 63 25.25 28.79 7.50
CA ALA A 63 25.41 27.34 7.49
C ALA A 63 25.83 26.83 8.87
N LEU A 64 25.29 25.71 9.28
CA LEU A 64 25.44 25.10 10.59
C LEU A 64 26.14 23.76 10.51
N ARG A 65 26.97 23.44 11.51
CA ARG A 65 27.66 22.16 11.65
C ARG A 65 27.60 21.70 13.10
N GLY A 66 27.13 20.46 13.32
CA GLY A 66 27.16 19.84 14.66
C GLY A 66 28.52 19.22 14.98
N LYS A 67 28.77 18.92 16.25
CA LYS A 67 30.05 18.47 16.84
C LYS A 67 30.74 17.28 16.13
N ASN A 68 29.96 16.40 15.49
CA ASN A 68 30.44 15.19 14.80
C ASN A 68 30.21 15.23 13.27
N GLN A 69 30.06 16.44 12.70
CA GLN A 69 29.77 16.59 11.27
C GLN A 69 30.99 17.13 10.53
N LYS A 70 31.29 16.54 9.37
CA LYS A 70 32.42 16.97 8.52
C LYS A 70 32.08 18.18 7.65
N ARG A 71 30.78 18.43 7.34
CA ARG A 71 30.36 19.47 6.40
C ARG A 71 29.33 20.39 7.02
N PHE A 72 29.41 21.67 6.70
CA PHE A 72 28.35 22.63 7.01
C PHE A 72 27.12 22.39 6.16
N ILE A 73 25.96 22.59 6.74
CA ILE A 73 24.63 22.46 6.10
C ILE A 73 24.00 23.85 6.12
N ARG A 74 23.61 24.37 4.95
CA ARG A 74 22.95 25.66 4.80
C ARG A 74 21.50 25.59 5.29
N LEU A 75 20.98 26.66 5.87
CA LEU A 75 19.61 26.73 6.38
C LEU A 75 18.55 26.47 5.31
N ASP A 76 18.75 27.02 4.09
CA ASP A 76 17.86 26.82 2.94
C ASP A 76 17.69 25.34 2.52
N THR A 77 18.72 24.51 2.78
CA THR A 77 18.69 23.08 2.45
C THR A 77 17.96 22.21 3.47
N LEU A 78 17.51 22.79 4.58
CA LEU A 78 16.75 22.08 5.62
C LEU A 78 15.28 21.88 5.24
N GLY A 79 14.78 22.61 4.22
CA GLY A 79 13.42 22.56 3.73
C GLY A 79 12.55 23.73 4.21
N SER A 80 11.28 23.75 3.81
CA SER A 80 10.39 24.87 4.13
C SER A 80 10.23 25.03 5.65
N GLY A 81 10.22 26.27 6.11
CA GLY A 81 10.13 26.64 7.53
C GLY A 81 11.48 26.87 8.21
N TYR A 82 12.61 26.58 7.54
CA TYR A 82 13.96 26.69 8.13
C TYR A 82 14.90 27.63 7.36
N SER A 83 14.46 28.29 6.31
CA SER A 83 15.26 29.33 5.66
C SER A 83 15.41 30.54 6.58
N GLU A 84 16.48 31.34 6.40
CA GLU A 84 16.72 32.53 7.22
C GLU A 84 15.51 33.49 7.19
N ALA A 85 14.96 33.73 6.01
CA ALA A 85 13.80 34.61 5.84
C ALA A 85 12.56 34.08 6.61
N GLU A 86 12.31 32.78 6.56
CA GLU A 86 11.19 32.17 7.29
C GLU A 86 11.42 32.18 8.80
N LEU A 87 12.64 31.93 9.27
CA LEU A 87 12.99 31.99 10.69
C LEU A 87 12.87 33.44 11.23
N ARG A 88 13.28 34.44 10.46
CA ARG A 88 13.08 35.85 10.82
C ARG A 88 11.59 36.22 10.90
N ALA A 89 10.77 35.74 9.95
CA ALA A 89 9.31 35.95 9.95
C ALA A 89 8.63 35.24 11.14
N VAL A 90 9.16 34.12 11.62
CA VAL A 90 8.68 33.45 12.83
C VAL A 90 9.05 34.26 14.08
N LEU A 91 10.26 34.80 14.13
CA LEU A 91 10.73 35.59 15.27
C LEU A 91 10.05 36.96 15.35
N SER A 92 9.68 37.58 14.21
CA SER A 92 8.88 38.81 14.17
C SER A 92 7.40 38.58 14.52
N GLY A 93 6.95 37.31 14.63
CA GLY A 93 5.53 36.98 14.90
C GLY A 93 4.63 36.98 13.68
N GLU A 94 5.17 37.25 12.47
CA GLU A 94 4.41 37.25 11.22
C GLU A 94 3.96 35.84 10.78
N LYS A 95 4.71 34.81 11.17
CA LYS A 95 4.42 33.40 10.85
C LYS A 95 4.57 32.49 12.04
N THR A 96 3.73 31.48 12.11
CA THR A 96 3.87 30.40 13.09
C THR A 96 4.82 29.34 12.54
N HIS A 97 5.81 28.93 13.35
CA HIS A 97 6.72 27.85 12.97
C HIS A 97 5.96 26.50 12.98
N LYS A 98 6.01 25.79 11.85
CA LYS A 98 5.50 24.43 11.74
C LYS A 98 6.68 23.48 11.77
N THR A 99 6.86 22.80 12.89
CA THR A 99 7.81 21.69 12.98
C THR A 99 7.49 20.65 11.92
N ARG A 100 8.51 20.20 11.19
CA ARG A 100 8.32 19.10 10.24
C ARG A 100 8.23 17.80 11.04
N ASN A 101 7.02 17.43 11.44
CA ASN A 101 6.78 16.11 12.01
C ASN A 101 7.26 15.07 11.01
N LYS A 102 8.39 14.43 11.31
CA LYS A 102 8.77 13.20 10.64
C LYS A 102 7.64 12.22 10.92
N ILE A 103 6.87 11.88 9.89
CA ILE A 103 6.03 10.69 9.96
C ILE A 103 7.03 9.56 10.22
N ILE A 104 7.18 9.18 11.48
CA ILE A 104 7.86 7.94 11.86
C ILE A 104 6.97 6.86 11.24
N ARG A 105 7.30 6.48 10.00
CA ARG A 105 6.70 5.28 9.44
C ARG A 105 7.14 4.18 10.40
N PRO A 106 6.19 3.49 11.07
CA PRO A 106 6.57 2.33 11.86
C PRO A 106 7.45 1.48 10.96
N MET A 107 8.59 1.03 11.48
CA MET A 107 9.42 0.06 10.74
C MET A 107 8.45 -1.03 10.27
N PRO A 108 8.43 -1.37 8.98
CA PRO A 108 7.57 -2.44 8.53
C PRO A 108 7.87 -3.63 9.42
N GLU A 109 6.84 -4.16 10.06
CA GLU A 109 6.93 -5.38 10.83
C GLU A 109 7.73 -6.37 10.01
N LYS A 110 8.66 -7.09 10.64
CA LYS A 110 9.58 -7.98 9.95
C LYS A 110 8.75 -9.07 9.27
N GLN A 111 8.30 -8.80 8.05
CA GLN A 111 7.49 -9.73 7.29
C GLN A 111 8.29 -11.00 7.01
N VAL A 112 7.66 -12.14 7.26
CA VAL A 112 8.22 -13.43 6.87
C VAL A 112 8.17 -13.51 5.35
N ASN A 113 9.32 -13.83 4.72
CA ASN A 113 9.41 -14.03 3.28
C ASN A 113 9.65 -15.51 2.96
N LEU A 114 9.34 -15.91 1.73
CA LEU A 114 9.60 -17.26 1.25
C LEU A 114 11.09 -17.59 1.27
N LEU A 115 11.40 -18.81 1.63
CA LEU A 115 12.75 -19.38 1.51
C LEU A 115 13.16 -19.47 0.04
N VAL A 116 14.42 -19.15 -0.24
CA VAL A 116 14.99 -19.25 -1.59
C VAL A 116 15.45 -20.69 -1.83
N ASP A 117 14.99 -21.32 -2.92
CA ASP A 117 15.57 -22.55 -3.41
C ASP A 117 16.93 -22.26 -4.04
N ILE A 118 17.99 -22.46 -3.24
CA ILE A 118 19.38 -22.19 -3.61
C ILE A 118 19.80 -23.06 -4.79
N GLN A 119 19.43 -24.33 -4.80
CA GLN A 119 19.84 -25.28 -5.84
C GLN A 119 19.22 -24.92 -7.20
N ALA A 120 17.93 -24.57 -7.23
CA ALA A 120 17.28 -24.11 -8.45
C ALA A 120 17.93 -22.84 -8.99
N LYS A 121 18.31 -21.91 -8.10
CA LYS A 121 18.96 -20.64 -8.51
C LYS A 121 20.39 -20.86 -9.00
N LEU A 122 21.17 -21.78 -8.43
CA LEU A 122 22.50 -22.15 -8.92
C LEU A 122 22.43 -22.80 -10.30
N ARG A 123 21.48 -23.71 -10.53
CA ARG A 123 21.22 -24.30 -11.86
C ARG A 123 20.83 -23.23 -12.90
N ALA A 124 20.17 -22.17 -12.47
CA ALA A 124 19.84 -21.01 -13.29
C ALA A 124 20.99 -20.01 -13.49
N GLY A 125 22.24 -20.40 -13.15
CA GLY A 125 23.44 -19.61 -13.41
C GLY A 125 23.79 -18.54 -12.36
N LYS A 126 23.19 -18.59 -11.15
CA LYS A 126 23.58 -17.68 -10.07
C LYS A 126 24.92 -18.14 -9.45
N GLY A 127 25.84 -17.17 -9.24
CA GLY A 127 27.20 -17.48 -8.74
C GLY A 127 27.28 -17.68 -7.22
N VAL A 128 28.48 -18.01 -6.75
CA VAL A 128 28.82 -18.33 -5.34
C VAL A 128 28.45 -17.19 -4.37
N SER A 129 28.59 -15.94 -4.79
CA SER A 129 28.21 -14.78 -3.96
C SER A 129 26.70 -14.76 -3.66
N TYR A 130 25.87 -15.14 -4.65
CA TYR A 130 24.44 -15.29 -4.47
C TYR A 130 24.10 -16.43 -3.51
N GLU A 131 24.80 -17.56 -3.62
CA GLU A 131 24.63 -18.71 -2.73
C GLU A 131 24.87 -18.34 -1.26
N ARG A 132 25.98 -17.65 -0.97
CA ARG A 132 26.30 -17.16 0.38
C ARG A 132 25.23 -16.24 0.92
N TRP A 133 24.79 -15.29 0.10
CA TRP A 133 23.71 -14.38 0.47
C TRP A 133 22.41 -15.14 0.75
N ALA A 134 22.02 -16.08 -0.12
CA ALA A 134 20.79 -16.85 0.00
C ALA A 134 20.77 -17.74 1.24
N LYS A 135 21.91 -18.34 1.63
CA LYS A 135 22.07 -19.10 2.88
C LYS A 135 21.77 -18.21 4.10
N VAL A 136 22.36 -17.02 4.17
CA VAL A 136 22.13 -16.07 5.27
C VAL A 136 20.69 -15.55 5.26
N PHE A 137 20.14 -15.28 4.08
CA PHE A 137 18.75 -14.85 3.92
C PHE A 137 17.79 -15.94 4.44
N ASN A 138 17.96 -17.19 3.99
CA ASN A 138 17.11 -18.30 4.42
C ASN A 138 17.18 -18.52 5.93
N LEU A 139 18.37 -18.47 6.52
CA LEU A 139 18.53 -18.61 7.98
C LEU A 139 17.71 -17.54 8.74
N LYS A 140 17.72 -16.31 8.25
CA LYS A 140 16.92 -15.22 8.85
C LYS A 140 15.41 -15.46 8.68
N GLN A 141 14.99 -15.92 7.51
CA GLN A 141 13.58 -16.22 7.26
C GLN A 141 13.10 -17.43 8.09
N MET A 142 13.94 -18.43 8.28
CA MET A 142 13.65 -19.55 9.18
C MET A 142 13.43 -19.06 10.62
N ALA A 143 14.34 -18.24 11.15
CA ALA A 143 14.18 -17.67 12.48
C ALA A 143 12.89 -16.83 12.62
N GLN A 144 12.56 -16.03 11.60
CA GLN A 144 11.32 -15.27 11.56
C GLN A 144 10.08 -16.17 11.50
N THR A 145 10.13 -17.25 10.71
CA THR A 145 9.07 -18.25 10.64
C THR A 145 8.82 -18.89 12.00
N VAL A 146 9.88 -19.32 12.70
CA VAL A 146 9.76 -19.93 14.05
C VAL A 146 9.21 -18.93 15.06
N ASN A 147 9.68 -17.68 15.04
CA ASN A 147 9.16 -16.65 15.93
C ASN A 147 7.66 -16.43 15.69
N TYR A 148 7.24 -16.32 14.43
CA TYR A 148 5.82 -16.17 14.07
C TYR A 148 4.98 -17.35 14.59
N LEU A 149 5.44 -18.59 14.37
CA LEU A 149 4.75 -19.79 14.85
C LEU A 149 4.61 -19.81 16.37
N THR A 150 5.65 -19.37 17.08
CA THR A 150 5.65 -19.29 18.56
C THR A 150 4.70 -18.19 19.07
N GLU A 151 4.77 -17.00 18.48
CA GLU A 151 3.93 -15.85 18.85
C GLU A 151 2.44 -16.14 18.64
N HIS A 152 2.12 -16.83 17.53
CA HIS A 152 0.75 -17.19 17.17
C HIS A 152 0.30 -18.58 17.67
N ARG A 153 1.15 -19.31 18.41
CA ARG A 153 0.89 -20.67 18.92
C ARG A 153 0.52 -21.67 17.83
N LEU A 154 1.25 -21.61 16.70
CA LEU A 154 1.03 -22.44 15.50
C LEU A 154 2.19 -23.43 15.26
N LEU A 155 2.80 -23.96 16.33
CA LEU A 155 3.92 -24.89 16.25
C LEU A 155 3.51 -26.26 15.71
N GLU A 156 2.25 -26.65 15.90
CA GLU A 156 1.70 -27.89 15.34
C GLU A 156 1.29 -27.67 13.89
N TYR A 157 1.75 -28.55 13.00
CA TYR A 157 1.50 -28.43 11.56
C TYR A 157 0.01 -28.45 11.21
N ASP A 158 -0.78 -29.30 11.86
CA ASP A 158 -2.22 -29.41 11.61
C ASP A 158 -2.95 -28.12 12.02
N THR A 159 -2.55 -27.52 13.12
CA THR A 159 -3.07 -26.24 13.58
C THR A 159 -2.73 -25.10 12.59
N LEU A 160 -1.50 -25.08 12.09
CA LEU A 160 -1.07 -24.13 11.06
C LEU A 160 -1.86 -24.32 9.75
N ALA A 161 -2.03 -25.57 9.31
CA ALA A 161 -2.78 -25.92 8.12
C ALA A 161 -4.25 -25.49 8.24
N ALA A 162 -4.91 -25.80 9.36
CA ALA A 162 -6.28 -25.40 9.65
C ALA A 162 -6.46 -23.87 9.68
N LYS A 163 -5.54 -23.16 10.35
CA LYS A 163 -5.56 -21.68 10.41
C LYS A 163 -5.38 -21.06 9.02
N THR A 164 -4.46 -21.60 8.23
CA THR A 164 -4.20 -21.15 6.84
C THR A 164 -5.42 -21.38 5.95
N ALA A 165 -6.08 -22.54 6.07
CA ALA A 165 -7.31 -22.85 5.34
C ALA A 165 -8.45 -21.88 5.72
N SER A 166 -8.64 -21.64 7.02
CA SER A 166 -9.64 -20.69 7.52
C SER A 166 -9.42 -19.26 7.01
N ALA A 167 -8.18 -18.76 7.07
CA ALA A 167 -7.83 -17.44 6.57
C ALA A 167 -8.05 -17.32 5.04
N THR A 168 -7.74 -18.39 4.29
CA THR A 168 -7.98 -18.45 2.85
C THR A 168 -9.47 -18.46 2.53
N ALA A 169 -10.28 -19.22 3.27
CA ALA A 169 -11.72 -19.26 3.11
C ALA A 169 -12.34 -17.87 3.38
N ARG A 170 -11.95 -17.21 4.47
CA ARG A 170 -12.40 -15.85 4.80
C ARG A 170 -12.06 -14.83 3.72
N TYR A 171 -10.82 -14.85 3.21
CA TYR A 171 -10.42 -13.99 2.09
C TYR A 171 -11.27 -14.24 0.85
N THR A 172 -11.50 -15.51 0.49
CA THR A 172 -12.28 -15.90 -0.67
C THR A 172 -13.75 -15.46 -0.54
N GLU A 173 -14.34 -15.62 0.64
CA GLU A 173 -15.70 -15.18 0.95
C GLU A 173 -15.86 -13.68 0.75
N LEU A 174 -14.98 -12.87 1.39
CA LEU A 174 -14.99 -11.41 1.26
C LEU A 174 -14.76 -10.96 -0.20
N SER A 175 -13.86 -11.62 -0.92
CA SER A 175 -13.62 -11.36 -2.34
C SER A 175 -14.86 -11.63 -3.19
N THR A 176 -15.59 -12.71 -2.90
CA THR A 176 -16.82 -13.07 -3.60
C THR A 176 -17.94 -12.09 -3.31
N GLN A 177 -18.10 -11.68 -2.06
CA GLN A 177 -19.09 -10.67 -1.64
C GLN A 177 -18.84 -9.32 -2.35
N ILE A 178 -17.58 -8.86 -2.37
CA ILE A 178 -17.20 -7.61 -3.06
C ILE A 178 -17.53 -7.70 -4.55
N LYS A 179 -17.14 -8.79 -5.22
CA LYS A 179 -17.43 -9.00 -6.66
C LYS A 179 -18.92 -9.07 -6.95
N ALA A 180 -19.70 -9.71 -6.10
CA ALA A 180 -21.16 -9.79 -6.23
C ALA A 180 -21.79 -8.39 -6.10
N ALA A 181 -21.37 -7.61 -5.10
CA ALA A 181 -21.82 -6.24 -4.92
C ALA A 181 -21.45 -5.35 -6.14
N GLU A 182 -20.21 -5.45 -6.64
CA GLU A 182 -19.77 -4.71 -7.83
C GLU A 182 -20.58 -5.06 -9.08
N LYS A 183 -20.83 -6.34 -9.30
CA LYS A 183 -21.67 -6.81 -10.40
C LYS A 183 -23.08 -6.23 -10.30
N ARG A 184 -23.69 -6.31 -9.11
CA ARG A 184 -25.03 -5.78 -8.89
C ARG A 184 -25.11 -4.26 -9.05
N MET A 185 -24.10 -3.52 -8.58
CA MET A 185 -24.01 -2.08 -8.77
C MET A 185 -23.92 -1.70 -10.26
N ALA A 186 -23.19 -2.47 -11.07
CA ALA A 186 -23.10 -2.28 -12.51
C ALA A 186 -24.47 -2.54 -13.18
N GLU A 187 -25.15 -3.62 -12.82
CA GLU A 187 -26.51 -3.93 -13.31
C GLU A 187 -27.51 -2.81 -12.98
N ILE A 188 -27.49 -2.30 -11.73
CA ILE A 188 -28.32 -1.16 -11.30
C ILE A 188 -28.03 0.07 -12.15
N SER A 189 -26.77 0.37 -12.42
CA SER A 189 -26.39 1.54 -13.22
C SER A 189 -26.94 1.44 -14.65
N VAL A 190 -26.82 0.28 -15.28
CA VAL A 190 -27.37 0.01 -16.62
C VAL A 190 -28.91 0.11 -16.58
N LEU A 191 -29.56 -0.57 -15.65
CA LEU A 191 -31.02 -0.58 -15.52
C LEU A 191 -31.57 0.85 -15.30
N LYS A 192 -30.93 1.63 -14.44
CA LYS A 192 -31.29 3.04 -14.20
C LYS A 192 -31.22 3.85 -15.49
N MET A 193 -30.15 3.69 -16.27
CA MET A 193 -29.98 4.38 -17.55
C MET A 193 -31.10 3.99 -18.53
N GLN A 194 -31.42 2.70 -18.64
CA GLN A 194 -32.47 2.22 -19.53
C GLN A 194 -33.86 2.72 -19.10
N ILE A 195 -34.16 2.78 -17.80
CA ILE A 195 -35.44 3.34 -17.30
C ILE A 195 -35.55 4.83 -17.67
N ILE A 196 -34.47 5.60 -17.53
CA ILE A 196 -34.47 7.02 -17.89
C ILE A 196 -34.67 7.18 -19.41
N ASN A 197 -33.99 6.39 -20.23
CA ASN A 197 -34.12 6.44 -21.68
C ASN A 197 -35.54 6.04 -22.11
N TYR A 198 -36.11 4.98 -21.52
CA TYR A 198 -37.49 4.55 -21.77
C TYR A 198 -38.49 5.65 -21.42
N ALA A 199 -38.34 6.31 -20.29
CA ALA A 199 -39.22 7.38 -19.85
C ALA A 199 -39.16 8.60 -20.78
N LYS A 200 -37.93 9.00 -21.19
CA LYS A 200 -37.72 10.14 -22.10
C LYS A 200 -38.30 9.92 -23.50
N THR A 201 -38.21 8.69 -24.01
CA THR A 201 -38.59 8.37 -25.40
C THR A 201 -40.00 7.80 -25.50
N ARG A 202 -40.71 7.67 -24.35
CA ARG A 202 -42.05 7.07 -24.28
C ARG A 202 -43.05 7.77 -25.19
N ASP A 203 -43.14 9.09 -25.09
CA ASP A 203 -44.15 9.89 -25.82
C ASP A 203 -43.89 9.86 -27.31
N THR A 204 -42.63 9.95 -27.76
CA THR A 204 -42.22 9.79 -29.14
C THR A 204 -42.61 8.42 -29.67
N TYR A 205 -42.37 7.35 -28.90
CA TYR A 205 -42.72 5.99 -29.30
C TYR A 205 -44.24 5.74 -29.35
N VAL A 206 -45.00 6.33 -28.41
CA VAL A 206 -46.47 6.27 -28.41
C VAL A 206 -47.05 6.96 -29.65
N THR A 207 -46.52 8.12 -30.04
CA THR A 207 -46.90 8.83 -31.25
C THR A 207 -46.57 8.03 -32.51
N TYR A 208 -45.36 7.43 -32.56
CA TYR A 208 -44.98 6.53 -33.66
C TYR A 208 -45.93 5.35 -33.86
N ARG A 209 -46.36 4.72 -32.73
CA ARG A 209 -47.36 3.64 -32.75
C ARG A 209 -48.72 4.11 -33.25
N LYS A 210 -49.17 5.32 -32.75
CA LYS A 210 -50.45 5.91 -33.18
C LYS A 210 -50.43 6.30 -34.67
N ALA A 211 -49.28 6.68 -35.20
CA ALA A 211 -49.07 6.98 -36.64
C ALA A 211 -48.96 5.72 -37.50
N GLY A 212 -49.34 4.54 -37.00
CA GLY A 212 -49.30 3.29 -37.76
C GLY A 212 -47.91 2.87 -38.21
N TYR A 213 -46.88 3.21 -37.40
CA TYR A 213 -45.45 2.93 -37.72
C TYR A 213 -44.94 3.59 -38.99
N SER A 214 -45.39 4.83 -39.24
CA SER A 214 -45.01 5.63 -40.42
C SER A 214 -43.48 5.71 -40.63
N LYS A 215 -43.04 5.38 -41.89
CA LYS A 215 -41.63 5.47 -42.26
C LYS A 215 -41.08 6.91 -42.16
N LYS A 216 -41.90 7.92 -42.51
CA LYS A 216 -41.55 9.31 -42.41
C LYS A 216 -41.26 9.72 -40.97
N PHE A 217 -42.15 9.39 -40.03
CA PHE A 217 -42.00 9.65 -38.63
C PHE A 217 -40.81 8.89 -38.01
N LEU A 218 -40.53 7.67 -38.50
CA LEU A 218 -39.38 6.90 -38.08
C LEU A 218 -38.08 7.61 -38.45
N LEU A 219 -37.96 8.16 -39.66
CA LEU A 219 -36.76 8.88 -40.12
C LEU A 219 -36.52 10.17 -39.33
N GLU A 220 -37.60 10.88 -38.95
CA GLU A 220 -37.52 12.14 -38.19
C GLU A 220 -37.12 11.89 -36.72
N HIS A 221 -37.47 10.72 -36.14
CA HIS A 221 -37.28 10.40 -34.72
C HIS A 221 -36.54 9.07 -34.48
N GLU A 222 -35.65 8.70 -35.42
CA GLU A 222 -34.98 7.39 -35.42
C GLU A 222 -34.23 7.09 -34.15
N SER A 223 -33.48 8.06 -33.64
CA SER A 223 -32.69 7.94 -32.40
C SER A 223 -33.53 7.59 -31.19
N ASP A 224 -34.66 8.29 -31.02
CA ASP A 224 -35.54 8.10 -29.86
C ASP A 224 -36.27 6.75 -29.95
N ILE A 225 -36.71 6.35 -31.17
CA ILE A 225 -37.37 5.08 -31.39
C ILE A 225 -36.41 3.90 -31.16
N LEU A 226 -35.16 4.02 -31.62
CA LEU A 226 -34.11 3.00 -31.39
C LEU A 226 -33.79 2.89 -29.89
N LEU A 227 -33.62 4.02 -29.19
CA LEU A 227 -33.36 4.04 -27.75
C LEU A 227 -34.53 3.39 -26.97
N HIS A 228 -35.77 3.69 -27.33
CA HIS A 228 -36.94 3.08 -26.69
C HIS A 228 -36.98 1.55 -26.89
N LYS A 229 -36.73 1.07 -28.13
CA LYS A 229 -36.67 -0.35 -28.44
C LYS A 229 -35.54 -1.05 -27.70
N ALA A 230 -34.35 -0.41 -27.64
CA ALA A 230 -33.20 -0.94 -26.92
C ALA A 230 -33.47 -1.05 -25.42
N ALA A 231 -34.07 -0.03 -24.81
CA ALA A 231 -34.46 -0.07 -23.40
C ALA A 231 -35.46 -1.20 -23.12
N LYS A 232 -36.48 -1.36 -23.97
CA LYS A 232 -37.47 -2.44 -23.83
C LYS A 232 -36.79 -3.81 -23.94
N LYS A 233 -35.93 -4.01 -24.94
CA LYS A 233 -35.17 -5.26 -25.10
C LYS A 233 -34.35 -5.60 -23.87
N SER A 234 -33.65 -4.61 -23.28
CA SER A 234 -32.88 -4.79 -22.06
C SER A 234 -33.74 -5.19 -20.86
N PHE A 235 -35.00 -4.70 -20.76
CA PHE A 235 -35.94 -5.14 -19.72
C PHE A 235 -36.38 -6.58 -19.90
N ASP A 236 -36.63 -6.98 -21.16
CA ASP A 236 -37.01 -8.35 -21.51
C ASP A 236 -35.85 -9.33 -21.21
N GLU A 237 -34.61 -8.96 -21.55
CA GLU A 237 -33.38 -9.74 -21.27
C GLU A 237 -33.12 -9.90 -19.76
N LEU A 238 -33.39 -8.86 -18.96
CA LEU A 238 -33.23 -8.88 -17.50
C LEU A 238 -34.41 -9.57 -16.79
N GLY A 239 -35.43 -9.99 -17.52
CA GLY A 239 -36.63 -10.66 -16.95
C GLY A 239 -37.42 -9.77 -16.00
N VAL A 240 -37.38 -8.46 -16.14
CA VAL A 240 -38.01 -7.50 -15.22
C VAL A 240 -39.47 -7.37 -15.52
N LYS A 241 -40.32 -8.10 -14.77
CA LYS A 241 -41.79 -8.04 -14.90
C LYS A 241 -42.37 -6.68 -14.47
N LYS A 242 -41.77 -6.01 -13.48
CA LYS A 242 -42.22 -4.72 -12.99
C LYS A 242 -40.99 -3.81 -12.83
N LEU A 243 -40.97 -2.69 -13.57
CA LEU A 243 -39.87 -1.75 -13.52
C LEU A 243 -39.73 -1.11 -12.12
N PRO A 244 -38.55 -1.21 -11.49
CA PRO A 244 -38.30 -0.54 -10.23
C PRO A 244 -38.21 0.97 -10.44
N THR A 245 -38.43 1.74 -9.39
CA THR A 245 -38.28 3.18 -9.47
C THR A 245 -36.80 3.57 -9.44
N VAL A 246 -36.45 4.68 -10.09
CA VAL A 246 -35.07 5.20 -10.03
C VAL A 246 -34.62 5.47 -8.59
N LYS A 247 -35.56 5.91 -7.72
CA LYS A 247 -35.27 6.13 -6.29
C LYS A 247 -34.94 4.83 -5.56
N SER A 248 -35.68 3.73 -5.80
CA SER A 248 -35.37 2.44 -5.17
C SER A 248 -34.04 1.89 -5.63
N LEU A 249 -33.68 2.02 -6.92
CA LEU A 249 -32.38 1.63 -7.44
C LEU A 249 -31.23 2.46 -6.85
N GLN A 250 -31.46 3.75 -6.62
CA GLN A 250 -30.48 4.61 -5.95
C GLN A 250 -30.25 4.21 -4.49
N ALA A 251 -31.32 3.85 -3.78
CA ALA A 251 -31.23 3.38 -2.39
C ALA A 251 -30.49 2.04 -2.31
N GLU A 252 -30.82 1.07 -3.21
CA GLU A 252 -30.11 -0.21 -3.31
C GLU A 252 -28.62 -0.01 -3.63
N TYR A 253 -28.31 0.87 -4.59
CA TYR A 253 -26.92 1.18 -4.93
C TYR A 253 -26.14 1.78 -3.74
N ALA A 254 -26.77 2.70 -2.99
CA ALA A 254 -26.15 3.29 -1.82
C ALA A 254 -25.90 2.27 -0.70
N ALA A 255 -26.83 1.35 -0.47
CA ALA A 255 -26.67 0.25 0.48
C ALA A 255 -25.49 -0.66 0.08
N LEU A 256 -25.47 -1.13 -1.18
CA LEU A 256 -24.37 -1.94 -1.70
C LEU A 256 -23.01 -1.24 -1.63
N LEU A 257 -22.96 0.08 -1.83
CA LEU A 257 -21.75 0.85 -1.71
C LEU A 257 -21.22 0.90 -0.27
N LEU A 258 -22.11 1.00 0.72
CA LEU A 258 -21.75 0.95 2.14
C LEU A 258 -21.25 -0.45 2.53
N GLU A 259 -21.97 -1.51 2.13
CA GLU A 259 -21.55 -2.89 2.35
C GLU A 259 -20.19 -3.18 1.73
N LYS A 260 -19.98 -2.75 0.47
CA LYS A 260 -18.68 -2.87 -0.22
C LYS A 260 -17.56 -2.17 0.55
N LYS A 261 -17.80 -0.94 1.03
CA LYS A 261 -16.78 -0.18 1.80
C LYS A 261 -16.42 -0.88 3.10
N ALA A 262 -17.40 -1.43 3.82
CA ALA A 262 -17.16 -2.20 5.03
C ALA A 262 -16.38 -3.49 4.73
N ALA A 263 -16.81 -4.25 3.71
CA ALA A 263 -16.13 -5.46 3.29
C ALA A 263 -14.68 -5.23 2.85
N TYR A 264 -14.36 -4.08 2.23
CA TYR A 264 -12.98 -3.75 1.82
C TYR A 264 -12.03 -3.59 2.99
N ALA A 265 -12.46 -3.04 4.12
CA ALA A 265 -11.62 -2.89 5.31
C ALA A 265 -11.19 -4.27 5.86
N ASP A 266 -12.13 -5.21 5.91
CA ASP A 266 -11.86 -6.57 6.37
C ASP A 266 -11.13 -7.41 5.31
N TYR A 267 -11.41 -7.19 4.03
CA TYR A 267 -10.71 -7.83 2.91
C TYR A 267 -9.20 -7.56 2.95
N HIS A 268 -8.78 -6.33 3.19
CA HIS A 268 -7.35 -6.02 3.28
C HIS A 268 -6.67 -6.76 4.43
N LYS A 269 -7.30 -6.81 5.61
CA LYS A 269 -6.80 -7.57 6.77
C LYS A 269 -6.72 -9.07 6.48
N ALA A 270 -7.83 -9.63 5.96
CA ALA A 270 -7.89 -11.05 5.62
C ALA A 270 -6.88 -11.45 4.54
N ARG A 271 -6.66 -10.57 3.55
CA ARG A 271 -5.65 -10.79 2.50
C ARG A 271 -4.24 -10.84 3.07
N ASP A 272 -3.92 -9.91 3.97
CA ASP A 272 -2.57 -9.80 4.51
C ASP A 272 -2.31 -10.95 5.49
N GLU A 273 -3.28 -11.31 6.35
CA GLU A 273 -3.23 -12.52 7.20
C GLU A 273 -3.07 -13.80 6.38
N MET A 274 -3.88 -13.98 5.33
CA MET A 274 -3.79 -15.13 4.44
C MET A 274 -2.41 -15.24 3.79
N LYS A 275 -1.87 -14.15 3.25
CA LYS A 275 -0.55 -14.13 2.60
C LYS A 275 0.56 -14.50 3.57
N GLU A 276 0.51 -13.99 4.78
CA GLU A 276 1.52 -14.26 5.80
C GLU A 276 1.48 -15.74 6.23
N LEU A 277 0.30 -16.27 6.54
CA LEU A 277 0.10 -17.68 6.87
C LEU A 277 0.53 -18.62 5.73
N LEU A 278 0.19 -18.31 4.48
CA LEU A 278 0.64 -19.07 3.32
C LEU A 278 2.16 -19.06 3.19
N THR A 279 2.81 -17.93 3.43
CA THR A 279 4.28 -17.82 3.38
C THR A 279 4.92 -18.64 4.50
N VAL A 280 4.42 -18.52 5.72
CA VAL A 280 4.88 -19.31 6.87
C VAL A 280 4.71 -20.81 6.61
N LYS A 281 3.52 -21.22 6.15
CA LYS A 281 3.23 -22.62 5.82
C LYS A 281 4.16 -23.15 4.74
N ALA A 282 4.37 -22.39 3.65
CA ALA A 282 5.28 -22.78 2.57
C ALA A 282 6.74 -22.94 3.05
N ASN A 283 7.19 -22.09 3.98
CA ASN A 283 8.50 -22.22 4.59
C ASN A 283 8.61 -23.50 5.44
N VAL A 284 7.60 -23.83 6.22
CA VAL A 284 7.53 -25.06 7.00
C VAL A 284 7.52 -26.28 6.08
N ASP A 285 6.69 -26.29 5.03
CA ASP A 285 6.62 -27.35 4.04
C ASP A 285 8.00 -27.59 3.37
N HIS A 286 8.70 -26.50 3.04
CA HIS A 286 10.05 -26.57 2.45
C HIS A 286 11.05 -27.24 3.41
N LEU A 287 11.00 -26.91 4.69
CA LEU A 287 11.87 -27.50 5.72
C LEU A 287 11.59 -28.99 5.92
N LEU A 288 10.31 -29.36 6.03
CA LEU A 288 9.91 -30.78 6.20
C LEU A 288 10.30 -31.65 4.99
N VAL A 289 10.27 -31.09 3.78
CA VAL A 289 10.73 -31.79 2.57
C VAL A 289 12.24 -31.95 2.56
N ALA A 290 13.00 -30.94 3.01
CA ALA A 290 14.45 -31.00 3.13
C ALA A 290 14.89 -32.09 4.13
N ASP A 291 14.28 -32.11 5.32
CA ASP A 291 14.53 -33.13 6.36
C ASP A 291 14.27 -34.56 5.88
N ARG A 292 13.16 -34.79 5.17
CA ARG A 292 12.83 -36.10 4.60
C ARG A 292 13.86 -36.56 3.56
N ARG A 293 14.43 -35.63 2.78
CA ARG A 293 15.47 -35.93 1.78
C ARG A 293 16.80 -36.29 2.45
N GLU A 294 17.16 -35.58 3.53
CA GLU A 294 18.38 -35.86 4.29
C GLU A 294 18.25 -37.18 5.04
N ALA A 295 17.13 -37.49 5.65
CA ALA A 295 16.85 -38.75 6.32
C ALA A 295 16.90 -39.96 5.37
N LYS A 296 16.48 -39.82 4.11
CA LYS A 296 16.61 -40.85 3.09
C LYS A 296 18.06 -41.09 2.69
N LYS A 297 18.85 -40.03 2.48
CA LYS A 297 20.28 -40.14 2.16
C LYS A 297 21.09 -40.79 3.29
N GLY A 298 20.77 -40.46 4.55
CA GLY A 298 21.40 -41.08 5.71
C GLY A 298 21.18 -42.62 5.74
N LYS A 299 19.94 -43.07 5.48
CA LYS A 299 19.61 -44.50 5.44
C LYS A 299 20.28 -45.25 4.28
N GLU A 300 20.44 -44.58 3.13
CA GLU A 300 21.18 -45.20 1.97
C GLU A 300 22.68 -45.28 2.22
N HIS A 301 23.24 -44.42 3.09
CA HIS A 301 24.66 -44.44 3.48
C HIS A 301 24.95 -45.47 4.56
N GLU A 302 24.00 -45.81 5.44
CA GLU A 302 24.12 -46.86 6.46
C GLU A 302 23.94 -48.27 5.88
N GLN A 303 23.36 -48.43 4.70
CA GLN A 303 23.14 -49.72 4.03
C GLN A 303 24.26 -50.08 3.03
N ARG A 304 25.29 -49.25 2.88
CA ARG A 304 26.49 -49.48 2.06
C ARG A 304 27.71 -49.74 2.94
#